data_10a1a1380cd1080e40e46af72012be70
#
_entry.id   10a1a1380cd1080e40e46af72012be70
#
_cell.length_a   1.000
_cell.length_b   1.000
_cell.length_c   1.000
_cell.angle_alpha   90.00
_cell.angle_beta   90.00
_cell.angle_gamma   90.00
#
_symmetry.space_group_name_H-M   'P 1'
#
loop_
_entity.id
_entity.type
_entity.pdbx_description
1 polymer ?
#
loop_
_entity_poly.entity_id
_entity_poly.type
_entity_poly.pdbx_seq_one_letter_code
_entity_poly.pdbx_strand_id
1 'polypeptide(L)'
;MSQVAQFIRDHQLDAMRIGGQKVGAGRDRAIEVLNPYSAERIGTVPKATLEEVRQAYALAHAYKPQLTRFDRAAILNKAAALVQVHLQDIAHLISAESGLCIKDAVYEAGRVSDVLLFGAQEVLKDDGQIFSCDLTHHGKQRRVYTQRAPLLGVITAITPFNHPMNQVAHKVIPSVATNNRMVLKPSEKVPYSAIYFADLLYQAGLPPEMLSVITGDPREIADEMLTHPNVDLITFTGGVAIGKYIADKAGYRRIVLELGGNDPLIVMEDADLEEASNLAVQGSYKNSGQRCTAVKRMLVHQSVAAEFTDLVVQKTKAWSYGDPANPDHLMGTVIDEAAAKFFE
;
A
#
# COMPACT_ATOMS: atom_id res chain seq x y z
N MET A 1 9.34 16.63 22.50
CA MET A 1 8.55 15.64 21.73
C MET A 1 8.73 15.96 20.25
N SER A 2 8.92 14.95 19.39
CA SER A 2 9.05 15.21 17.95
C SER A 2 7.75 15.75 17.36
N GLN A 3 7.82 16.56 16.31
CA GLN A 3 6.65 17.05 15.57
C GLN A 3 5.74 15.92 15.13
N VAL A 4 6.30 14.79 14.70
CA VAL A 4 5.55 13.59 14.29
C VAL A 4 4.79 12.96 15.47
N ALA A 5 5.40 12.87 16.66
CA ALA A 5 4.70 12.34 17.83
C ALA A 5 3.53 13.24 18.28
N GLN A 6 3.64 14.55 18.07
CA GLN A 6 2.52 15.47 18.28
C GLN A 6 1.42 15.24 17.24
N PHE A 7 1.79 15.12 15.95
CA PHE A 7 0.86 14.84 14.87
C PHE A 7 0.06 13.55 15.10
N ILE A 8 0.73 12.47 15.54
CA ILE A 8 0.09 11.20 15.89
C ILE A 8 -0.98 11.39 16.97
N ARG A 9 -0.69 12.18 18.01
CA ARG A 9 -1.67 12.45 19.09
C ARG A 9 -2.84 13.32 18.62
N ASP A 10 -2.56 14.39 17.90
CA ASP A 10 -3.58 15.35 17.46
C ASP A 10 -4.62 14.68 16.55
N HIS A 11 -4.18 13.68 15.75
CA HIS A 11 -5.05 12.90 14.88
C HIS A 11 -5.52 11.58 15.49
N GLN A 12 -5.08 11.25 16.73
CA GLN A 12 -5.41 9.99 17.42
C GLN A 12 -5.10 8.76 16.54
N LEU A 13 -3.87 8.75 15.95
CA LEU A 13 -3.43 7.65 15.10
C LEU A 13 -3.02 6.41 15.91
N ASP A 14 -3.02 6.52 17.23
CA ASP A 14 -2.84 5.42 18.20
C ASP A 14 -4.10 4.55 18.38
N ALA A 15 -5.11 4.70 17.54
CA ALA A 15 -6.35 3.92 17.55
C ALA A 15 -6.62 3.30 16.17
N MET A 16 -7.21 2.10 16.16
CA MET A 16 -7.77 1.48 14.94
C MET A 16 -8.96 2.27 14.42
N ARG A 17 -9.37 1.98 13.20
CA ARG A 17 -10.61 2.48 12.59
C ARG A 17 -11.53 1.30 12.27
N ILE A 18 -12.58 1.11 13.06
CA ILE A 18 -13.59 0.07 12.84
C ILE A 18 -14.92 0.75 12.53
N GLY A 19 -15.36 0.67 11.28
CA GLY A 19 -16.55 1.41 10.82
C GLY A 19 -16.44 2.92 11.12
N GLY A 20 -15.24 3.50 10.96
CA GLY A 20 -14.92 4.89 11.27
C GLY A 20 -14.74 5.23 12.75
N GLN A 21 -15.12 4.34 13.66
CA GLN A 21 -14.90 4.56 15.09
C GLN A 21 -13.43 4.37 15.46
N LYS A 22 -12.91 5.22 16.34
CA LYS A 22 -11.57 5.12 16.90
C LYS A 22 -11.58 4.12 18.05
N VAL A 23 -10.86 3.01 17.91
CA VAL A 23 -10.93 1.88 18.85
C VAL A 23 -9.54 1.55 19.39
N GLY A 24 -9.46 1.34 20.69
CA GLY A 24 -8.29 0.76 21.37
C GLY A 24 -7.16 1.73 21.67
N ALA A 25 -7.34 3.06 21.57
CA ALA A 25 -6.35 4.04 22.01
C ALA A 25 -5.97 3.84 23.50
N GLY A 26 -4.66 3.95 23.82
CA GLY A 26 -4.17 3.82 25.21
C GLY A 26 -4.27 2.43 25.81
N ARG A 27 -4.52 1.39 25.04
CA ARG A 27 -4.64 0.02 25.50
C ARG A 27 -3.26 -0.58 25.88
N ASP A 28 -3.18 -1.32 27.00
CA ASP A 28 -1.94 -2.00 27.44
C ASP A 28 -1.47 -3.03 26.39
N ARG A 29 -2.40 -3.76 25.78
CA ARG A 29 -2.12 -4.70 24.71
C ARG A 29 -1.91 -3.93 23.39
N ALA A 30 -0.69 -3.45 23.17
CA ALA A 30 -0.31 -2.61 22.04
C ALA A 30 0.98 -3.09 21.36
N ILE A 31 1.23 -2.56 20.18
CA ILE A 31 2.48 -2.68 19.41
C ILE A 31 3.18 -1.34 19.49
N GLU A 32 4.44 -1.34 19.86
CA GLU A 32 5.30 -0.15 19.74
C GLU A 32 5.68 0.09 18.29
N VAL A 33 5.55 1.33 17.86
CA VAL A 33 6.02 1.78 16.54
C VAL A 33 7.29 2.59 16.77
N LEU A 34 8.36 2.13 16.15
CA LEU A 34 9.69 2.71 16.30
C LEU A 34 10.08 3.49 15.04
N ASN A 35 10.86 4.53 15.22
CA ASN A 35 11.59 5.13 14.11
C ASN A 35 12.76 4.18 13.75
N PRO A 36 12.83 3.67 12.51
CA PRO A 36 13.87 2.70 12.14
C PRO A 36 15.29 3.23 12.22
N TYR A 37 15.50 4.55 12.10
CA TYR A 37 16.81 5.18 12.15
C TYR A 37 17.31 5.41 13.59
N SER A 38 16.47 6.02 14.43
CA SER A 38 16.86 6.35 15.81
C SER A 38 16.55 5.25 16.81
N ALA A 39 15.77 4.24 16.43
CA ALA A 39 15.18 3.23 17.32
C ALA A 39 14.28 3.81 18.43
N GLU A 40 13.96 5.10 18.38
CA GLU A 40 13.06 5.73 19.34
C GLU A 40 11.61 5.35 19.06
N ARG A 41 10.85 5.16 20.13
CA ARG A 41 9.40 4.95 20.05
C ARG A 41 8.70 6.24 19.64
N ILE A 42 8.04 6.23 18.47
CA ILE A 42 7.23 7.34 17.99
C ILE A 42 5.77 7.26 18.45
N GLY A 43 5.33 6.08 18.85
CA GLY A 43 4.00 5.85 19.43
C GLY A 43 3.67 4.37 19.57
N THR A 44 2.38 4.08 19.75
CA THR A 44 1.85 2.71 19.85
C THR A 44 0.57 2.58 19.04
N VAL A 45 0.24 1.35 18.64
CA VAL A 45 -1.09 1.00 18.11
C VAL A 45 -1.64 -0.23 18.81
N PRO A 46 -2.97 -0.36 18.98
CA PRO A 46 -3.55 -1.48 19.68
C PRO A 46 -3.37 -2.79 18.90
N LYS A 47 -3.25 -3.91 19.61
CA LYS A 47 -3.43 -5.24 19.04
C LYS A 47 -4.91 -5.58 19.02
N ALA A 48 -5.49 -5.72 17.84
CA ALA A 48 -6.88 -6.14 17.68
C ALA A 48 -7.10 -7.52 18.31
N THR A 49 -8.27 -7.69 18.90
CA THR A 49 -8.81 -8.99 19.28
C THR A 49 -9.51 -9.64 18.10
N LEU A 50 -9.72 -10.96 18.15
CA LEU A 50 -10.51 -11.65 17.12
C LEU A 50 -11.95 -11.13 17.04
N GLU A 51 -12.52 -10.70 18.18
CA GLU A 51 -13.86 -10.10 18.20
C GLU A 51 -13.91 -8.77 17.44
N GLU A 52 -12.91 -7.90 17.62
CA GLU A 52 -12.81 -6.64 16.87
C GLU A 52 -12.62 -6.88 15.37
N VAL A 53 -11.85 -7.91 14.98
CA VAL A 53 -11.73 -8.34 13.58
C VAL A 53 -13.09 -8.75 13.02
N ARG A 54 -13.83 -9.63 13.74
CA ARG A 54 -15.16 -10.07 13.36
C ARG A 54 -16.16 -8.93 13.27
N GLN A 55 -16.11 -8.00 14.22
CA GLN A 55 -16.94 -6.80 14.21
C GLN A 55 -16.70 -5.96 12.95
N ALA A 56 -15.46 -5.75 12.54
CA ALA A 56 -15.12 -5.01 11.33
C ALA A 56 -15.72 -5.67 10.07
N TYR A 57 -15.63 -7.01 9.96
CA TYR A 57 -16.25 -7.75 8.86
C TYR A 57 -17.76 -7.70 8.91
N ALA A 58 -18.37 -7.81 10.10
CA ALA A 58 -19.81 -7.75 10.27
C ALA A 58 -20.38 -6.38 9.83
N LEU A 59 -19.75 -5.28 10.26
CA LEU A 59 -20.13 -3.93 9.87
C LEU A 59 -20.00 -3.73 8.36
N ALA A 60 -18.86 -4.09 7.80
CA ALA A 60 -18.62 -3.99 6.36
C ALA A 60 -19.62 -4.84 5.55
N HIS A 61 -19.94 -6.06 5.99
CA HIS A 61 -20.88 -6.95 5.29
C HIS A 61 -22.31 -6.47 5.38
N ALA A 62 -22.73 -5.92 6.52
CA ALA A 62 -24.07 -5.39 6.73
C ALA A 62 -24.34 -4.14 5.88
N TYR A 63 -23.31 -3.32 5.62
CA TYR A 63 -23.44 -2.12 4.81
C TYR A 63 -23.75 -2.47 3.36
N LYS A 64 -24.79 -1.84 2.80
CA LYS A 64 -25.16 -1.96 1.38
C LYS A 64 -24.63 -0.74 0.63
N PRO A 65 -23.61 -0.89 -0.24
CA PRO A 65 -23.02 0.23 -0.98
C PRO A 65 -24.07 0.89 -1.87
N GLN A 66 -24.28 2.20 -1.67
CA GLN A 66 -25.30 2.98 -2.40
C GLN A 66 -24.68 4.14 -3.18
N LEU A 67 -23.35 4.32 -3.14
CA LEU A 67 -22.67 5.40 -3.81
C LEU A 67 -22.80 5.26 -5.32
N THR A 68 -23.25 6.32 -5.99
CA THR A 68 -23.22 6.41 -7.43
C THR A 68 -21.78 6.51 -7.94
N ARG A 69 -21.57 6.40 -9.25
CA ARG A 69 -20.24 6.67 -9.86
C ARG A 69 -19.79 8.10 -9.60
N PHE A 70 -20.73 9.05 -9.68
CA PHE A 70 -20.45 10.46 -9.40
C PHE A 70 -19.97 10.66 -7.96
N ASP A 71 -20.65 10.06 -6.96
CA ASP A 71 -20.27 10.19 -5.56
C ASP A 71 -18.87 9.62 -5.32
N ARG A 72 -18.56 8.43 -5.85
CA ARG A 72 -17.25 7.81 -5.71
C ARG A 72 -16.14 8.66 -6.36
N ALA A 73 -16.37 9.16 -7.56
CA ALA A 73 -15.43 10.06 -8.22
C ALA A 73 -15.22 11.37 -7.43
N ALA A 74 -16.29 11.94 -6.87
CA ALA A 74 -16.23 13.15 -6.05
C ALA A 74 -15.43 12.90 -4.75
N ILE A 75 -15.65 11.77 -4.07
CA ILE A 75 -14.90 11.37 -2.87
C ILE A 75 -13.41 11.23 -3.19
N LEU A 76 -13.05 10.50 -4.26
CA LEU A 76 -11.67 10.28 -4.65
C LEU A 76 -10.95 11.59 -5.04
N ASN A 77 -11.61 12.48 -5.79
CA ASN A 77 -11.08 13.80 -6.13
C ASN A 77 -10.85 14.67 -4.88
N LYS A 78 -11.81 14.68 -3.95
CA LYS A 78 -11.67 15.41 -2.70
C LYS A 78 -10.56 14.86 -1.82
N ALA A 79 -10.42 13.53 -1.75
CA ALA A 79 -9.32 12.88 -1.05
C ALA A 79 -7.96 13.25 -1.66
N ALA A 80 -7.85 13.31 -3.01
CA ALA A 80 -6.63 13.75 -3.68
C ALA A 80 -6.25 15.18 -3.28
N ALA A 81 -7.22 16.10 -3.22
CA ALA A 81 -6.99 17.47 -2.77
C ALA A 81 -6.53 17.52 -1.30
N LEU A 82 -7.13 16.71 -0.42
CA LEU A 82 -6.72 16.62 0.98
C LEU A 82 -5.28 16.08 1.13
N VAL A 83 -4.90 15.06 0.36
CA VAL A 83 -3.51 14.55 0.33
C VAL A 83 -2.53 15.64 -0.07
N GLN A 84 -2.88 16.47 -1.08
CA GLN A 84 -2.01 17.61 -1.48
C GLN A 84 -1.90 18.67 -0.39
N VAL A 85 -2.98 19.00 0.31
CA VAL A 85 -2.97 19.95 1.43
C VAL A 85 -2.05 19.47 2.56
N HIS A 86 -2.05 18.17 2.85
CA HIS A 86 -1.27 17.56 3.94
C HIS A 86 0.02 16.88 3.47
N LEU A 87 0.50 17.20 2.25
CA LEU A 87 1.61 16.48 1.61
C LEU A 87 2.85 16.39 2.50
N GLN A 88 3.25 17.48 3.12
CA GLN A 88 4.47 17.53 3.96
C GLN A 88 4.29 16.76 5.27
N ASP A 89 3.14 16.87 5.91
CA ASP A 89 2.84 16.12 7.14
C ASP A 89 2.84 14.61 6.88
N ILE A 90 2.23 14.20 5.76
CA ILE A 90 2.24 12.81 5.29
C ILE A 90 3.66 12.33 5.02
N ALA A 91 4.48 13.13 4.33
CA ALA A 91 5.87 12.77 4.03
C ALA A 91 6.70 12.59 5.31
N HIS A 92 6.56 13.48 6.29
CA HIS A 92 7.23 13.34 7.59
C HIS A 92 6.75 12.11 8.35
N LEU A 93 5.45 11.82 8.32
CA LEU A 93 4.89 10.62 8.95
C LEU A 93 5.45 9.33 8.30
N ILE A 94 5.44 9.25 6.96
CA ILE A 94 6.02 8.14 6.20
C ILE A 94 7.49 7.96 6.56
N SER A 95 8.28 9.04 6.50
CA SER A 95 9.71 8.98 6.79
C SER A 95 10.00 8.50 8.22
N ALA A 96 9.22 8.98 9.19
CA ALA A 96 9.43 8.64 10.60
C ALA A 96 9.09 7.18 10.93
N GLU A 97 8.04 6.59 10.33
CA GLU A 97 7.65 5.21 10.62
C GLU A 97 8.35 4.17 9.75
N SER A 98 8.83 4.54 8.53
CA SER A 98 9.41 3.59 7.58
C SER A 98 10.91 3.70 7.37
N GLY A 99 11.53 4.82 7.77
CA GLY A 99 12.93 5.10 7.47
C GLY A 99 13.19 5.52 6.02
N LEU A 100 12.15 5.74 5.22
CA LEU A 100 12.27 6.26 3.87
C LEU A 100 12.81 7.70 3.90
N CYS A 101 13.81 8.02 3.06
CA CYS A 101 14.32 9.39 3.01
C CYS A 101 13.22 10.38 2.62
N ILE A 102 13.30 11.60 3.17
CA ILE A 102 12.21 12.59 3.03
C ILE A 102 11.88 12.93 1.57
N LYS A 103 12.86 12.93 0.66
CA LYS A 103 12.62 13.16 -0.77
C LYS A 103 11.72 12.07 -1.38
N ASP A 104 12.00 10.81 -1.04
CA ASP A 104 11.22 9.69 -1.54
C ASP A 104 9.86 9.60 -0.82
N ALA A 105 9.76 10.04 0.44
CA ALA A 105 8.50 10.13 1.18
C ALA A 105 7.56 11.20 0.58
N VAL A 106 8.09 12.37 0.19
CA VAL A 106 7.33 13.40 -0.54
C VAL A 106 6.84 12.85 -1.90
N TYR A 107 7.72 12.15 -2.62
CA TYR A 107 7.35 11.52 -3.88
C TYR A 107 6.26 10.45 -3.69
N GLU A 108 6.37 9.60 -2.66
CA GLU A 108 5.34 8.61 -2.33
C GLU A 108 3.99 9.27 -2.04
N ALA A 109 3.96 10.29 -1.18
CA ALA A 109 2.74 11.02 -0.84
C ALA A 109 2.09 11.68 -2.09
N GLY A 110 2.91 12.24 -2.99
CA GLY A 110 2.44 12.77 -4.28
C GLY A 110 1.78 11.70 -5.15
N ARG A 111 2.38 10.51 -5.22
CA ARG A 111 1.82 9.39 -5.98
C ARG A 111 0.48 8.90 -5.46
N VAL A 112 0.22 9.00 -4.16
CA VAL A 112 -1.11 8.67 -3.59
C VAL A 112 -2.18 9.58 -4.22
N SER A 113 -1.88 10.86 -4.40
CA SER A 113 -2.79 11.79 -5.09
C SER A 113 -3.03 11.37 -6.55
N ASP A 114 -1.98 10.96 -7.28
CA ASP A 114 -2.12 10.50 -8.66
C ASP A 114 -3.04 9.27 -8.76
N VAL A 115 -2.86 8.29 -7.87
CA VAL A 115 -3.70 7.07 -7.85
C VAL A 115 -5.16 7.42 -7.53
N LEU A 116 -5.41 8.38 -6.63
CA LEU A 116 -6.76 8.88 -6.34
C LEU A 116 -7.41 9.50 -7.57
N LEU A 117 -6.68 10.33 -8.31
CA LEU A 117 -7.16 10.96 -9.55
C LEU A 117 -7.44 9.91 -10.64
N PHE A 118 -6.55 8.94 -10.83
CA PHE A 118 -6.79 7.83 -11.77
C PHE A 118 -8.02 7.00 -11.37
N GLY A 119 -8.17 6.69 -10.08
CA GLY A 119 -9.35 6.01 -9.56
C GLY A 119 -10.64 6.78 -9.83
N ALA A 120 -10.64 8.10 -9.62
CA ALA A 120 -11.80 8.96 -9.89
C ALA A 120 -12.18 8.97 -11.38
N GLN A 121 -11.19 8.99 -12.29
CA GLN A 121 -11.42 8.95 -13.74
C GLN A 121 -11.95 7.59 -14.20
N GLU A 122 -11.37 6.49 -13.66
CA GLU A 122 -11.74 5.13 -14.04
C GLU A 122 -13.17 4.76 -13.62
N VAL A 123 -13.62 5.27 -12.48
CA VAL A 123 -15.02 5.10 -12.03
C VAL A 123 -16.03 5.58 -13.07
N LEU A 124 -15.72 6.65 -13.80
CA LEU A 124 -16.62 7.26 -14.79
C LEU A 124 -16.62 6.51 -16.12
N LYS A 125 -15.66 5.62 -16.36
CA LYS A 125 -15.50 4.82 -17.59
C LYS A 125 -16.07 3.40 -17.48
N ASP A 126 -16.74 3.05 -16.39
CA ASP A 126 -17.26 1.70 -16.15
C ASP A 126 -18.47 1.43 -17.06
N ASP A 127 -18.22 1.21 -18.33
CA ASP A 127 -19.19 0.80 -19.32
C ASP A 127 -19.24 -0.73 -19.40
N GLY A 128 -20.44 -1.30 -19.56
CA GLY A 128 -20.60 -2.72 -19.77
C GLY A 128 -20.25 -3.14 -21.20
N GLN A 129 -20.39 -4.43 -21.47
CA GLN A 129 -20.27 -5.00 -22.83
C GLN A 129 -21.63 -5.47 -23.32
N ILE A 130 -21.86 -5.37 -24.64
CA ILE A 130 -23.09 -5.80 -25.28
C ILE A 130 -22.76 -6.92 -26.25
N PHE A 131 -23.50 -8.03 -26.14
CA PHE A 131 -23.33 -9.22 -26.98
C PHE A 131 -24.62 -9.52 -27.76
N SER A 132 -24.50 -9.87 -29.03
CA SER A 132 -25.59 -10.44 -29.81
C SER A 132 -25.80 -11.93 -29.45
N CYS A 133 -27.06 -12.39 -29.47
CA CYS A 133 -27.40 -13.78 -29.20
C CYS A 133 -27.82 -14.57 -30.47
N ASP A 134 -27.82 -13.95 -31.64
CA ASP A 134 -28.21 -14.50 -32.93
C ASP A 134 -27.01 -15.00 -33.76
N LEU A 135 -26.02 -15.61 -33.09
CA LEU A 135 -24.80 -16.14 -33.73
C LEU A 135 -24.97 -17.53 -34.33
N THR A 136 -26.06 -18.23 -34.05
CA THR A 136 -26.41 -19.52 -34.61
C THR A 136 -27.90 -19.57 -34.90
N HIS A 137 -28.34 -20.60 -35.72
CA HIS A 137 -29.77 -20.78 -36.02
C HIS A 137 -30.65 -21.13 -34.79
N HIS A 138 -30.06 -21.48 -33.64
CA HIS A 138 -30.74 -21.66 -32.39
C HIS A 138 -30.88 -20.34 -31.60
N GLY A 139 -30.10 -19.32 -31.98
CA GLY A 139 -30.11 -18.01 -31.34
C GLY A 139 -31.37 -17.20 -31.61
N LYS A 140 -31.63 -16.20 -30.78
CA LYS A 140 -32.73 -15.27 -30.95
C LYS A 140 -32.17 -13.86 -31.11
N GLN A 141 -32.91 -12.99 -31.81
CA GLN A 141 -32.59 -11.57 -31.96
C GLN A 141 -32.72 -10.83 -30.60
N ARG A 142 -31.77 -11.13 -29.72
CA ARG A 142 -31.67 -10.52 -28.38
C ARG A 142 -30.28 -9.92 -28.22
N ARG A 143 -30.17 -9.01 -27.25
CA ARG A 143 -28.91 -8.48 -26.76
C ARG A 143 -28.76 -8.82 -25.29
N VAL A 144 -27.57 -9.26 -24.91
CA VAL A 144 -27.14 -9.42 -23.52
C VAL A 144 -26.14 -8.30 -23.23
N TYR A 145 -26.31 -7.61 -22.14
CA TYR A 145 -25.31 -6.68 -21.66
C TYR A 145 -24.76 -7.17 -20.32
N THR A 146 -23.49 -6.87 -20.07
CA THR A 146 -22.83 -7.14 -18.79
C THR A 146 -22.60 -5.85 -18.06
N GLN A 147 -22.80 -5.88 -16.75
CA GLN A 147 -22.49 -4.78 -15.86
C GLN A 147 -21.66 -5.31 -14.69
N ARG A 148 -20.64 -4.56 -14.32
CA ARG A 148 -19.87 -4.87 -13.11
C ARG A 148 -20.68 -4.50 -11.87
N ALA A 149 -20.61 -5.35 -10.84
CA ALA A 149 -21.22 -5.14 -9.54
C ALA A 149 -20.16 -5.28 -8.45
N PRO A 150 -20.31 -4.63 -7.30
CA PRO A 150 -19.46 -4.88 -6.14
C PRO A 150 -19.58 -6.34 -5.68
N LEU A 151 -18.56 -6.82 -5.00
CA LEU A 151 -18.57 -8.14 -4.37
C LEU A 151 -19.70 -8.24 -3.35
N LEU A 152 -20.25 -9.44 -3.18
CA LEU A 152 -21.27 -9.72 -2.15
C LEU A 152 -20.66 -9.64 -0.75
N GLY A 153 -19.46 -10.17 -0.59
CA GLY A 153 -18.69 -10.13 0.64
C GLY A 153 -17.76 -8.91 0.75
N VAL A 154 -16.72 -9.05 1.53
CA VAL A 154 -15.77 -8.02 1.93
C VAL A 154 -14.39 -8.33 1.37
N ILE A 155 -13.59 -7.30 1.09
CA ILE A 155 -12.19 -7.45 0.72
C ILE A 155 -11.33 -7.45 1.98
N THR A 156 -10.49 -8.46 2.13
CA THR A 156 -9.34 -8.43 3.05
C THR A 156 -8.15 -7.83 2.33
N ALA A 157 -7.55 -6.78 2.89
CA ALA A 157 -6.34 -6.18 2.36
C ALA A 157 -5.21 -6.22 3.39
N ILE A 158 -4.02 -6.62 2.95
CA ILE A 158 -2.82 -6.67 3.80
C ILE A 158 -1.68 -6.00 3.04
N THR A 159 -1.03 -5.01 3.67
CA THR A 159 0.01 -4.19 3.02
C THR A 159 1.37 -4.30 3.72
N PRO A 160 2.47 -4.15 2.97
CA PRO A 160 3.83 -4.18 3.47
C PRO A 160 4.23 -2.83 4.09
N PHE A 161 5.51 -2.74 4.49
CA PHE A 161 6.08 -1.57 5.15
C PHE A 161 6.77 -0.59 4.18
N ASN A 162 7.17 -1.03 3.00
CA ASN A 162 8.16 -0.34 2.17
C ASN A 162 7.67 0.94 1.48
N HIS A 163 6.37 1.06 1.26
CA HIS A 163 5.68 2.27 0.81
C HIS A 163 4.34 2.35 1.55
N PRO A 164 4.35 2.80 2.82
CA PRO A 164 3.27 2.54 3.76
C PRO A 164 1.93 3.14 3.36
N MET A 165 1.90 4.31 2.73
CA MET A 165 0.66 4.92 2.27
C MET A 165 0.33 4.53 0.84
N ASN A 166 1.31 4.48 -0.07
CA ASN A 166 1.06 4.20 -1.48
C ASN A 166 0.57 2.76 -1.71
N GLN A 167 1.12 1.77 -0.98
CA GLN A 167 0.64 0.39 -1.05
C GLN A 167 -0.80 0.23 -0.52
N VAL A 168 -1.15 1.01 0.48
CA VAL A 168 -2.54 1.10 0.97
C VAL A 168 -3.44 1.73 -0.09
N ALA A 169 -3.03 2.84 -0.69
CA ALA A 169 -3.76 3.53 -1.73
C ALA A 169 -4.09 2.61 -2.91
N HIS A 170 -3.11 1.81 -3.38
CA HIS A 170 -3.29 0.84 -4.48
C HIS A 170 -4.29 -0.29 -4.18
N LYS A 171 -4.68 -0.50 -2.92
CA LYS A 171 -5.72 -1.47 -2.53
C LYS A 171 -7.05 -0.79 -2.21
N VAL A 172 -7.01 0.29 -1.46
CA VAL A 172 -8.23 0.99 -1.00
C VAL A 172 -8.91 1.73 -2.15
N ILE A 173 -8.15 2.43 -3.00
CA ILE A 173 -8.73 3.23 -4.09
C ILE A 173 -9.50 2.35 -5.10
N PRO A 174 -8.96 1.24 -5.61
CA PRO A 174 -9.75 0.33 -6.45
C PRO A 174 -10.98 -0.23 -5.76
N SER A 175 -10.91 -0.50 -4.44
CA SER A 175 -12.06 -0.95 -3.66
C SER A 175 -13.17 0.09 -3.64
N VAL A 176 -12.82 1.36 -3.35
CA VAL A 176 -13.78 2.48 -3.38
C VAL A 176 -14.32 2.71 -4.79
N ALA A 177 -13.44 2.73 -5.79
CA ALA A 177 -13.81 2.93 -7.20
C ALA A 177 -14.83 1.90 -7.68
N THR A 178 -14.72 0.66 -7.24
CA THR A 178 -15.62 -0.46 -7.58
C THR A 178 -16.75 -0.68 -6.57
N ASN A 179 -16.97 0.29 -5.67
CA ASN A 179 -18.05 0.29 -4.65
C ASN A 179 -18.00 -0.90 -3.69
N ASN A 180 -16.80 -1.38 -3.36
CA ASN A 180 -16.59 -2.49 -2.44
C ASN A 180 -16.35 -2.01 -1.00
N ARG A 181 -16.37 -2.95 -0.07
CA ARG A 181 -16.06 -2.79 1.35
C ARG A 181 -14.77 -3.51 1.67
N MET A 182 -13.95 -2.95 2.54
CA MET A 182 -12.62 -3.47 2.84
C MET A 182 -12.30 -3.43 4.33
N VAL A 183 -11.68 -4.51 4.81
CA VAL A 183 -10.95 -4.54 6.07
C VAL A 183 -9.46 -4.59 5.74
N LEU A 184 -8.74 -3.53 6.10
CA LEU A 184 -7.32 -3.36 5.83
C LEU A 184 -6.50 -3.63 7.08
N LYS A 185 -5.45 -4.45 6.94
CA LYS A 185 -4.37 -4.58 7.93
C LYS A 185 -3.07 -4.04 7.34
N PRO A 186 -2.60 -2.86 7.74
CA PRO A 186 -1.27 -2.39 7.39
C PRO A 186 -0.20 -3.21 8.13
N SER A 187 1.05 -3.10 7.69
CA SER A 187 2.18 -3.60 8.47
C SER A 187 2.17 -2.98 9.86
N GLU A 188 2.43 -3.79 10.87
CA GLU A 188 2.53 -3.36 12.27
C GLU A 188 3.69 -2.40 12.53
N LYS A 189 4.66 -2.34 11.62
CA LYS A 189 5.81 -1.44 11.70
C LYS A 189 5.49 -0.01 11.24
N VAL A 190 4.51 0.13 10.34
CA VAL A 190 4.19 1.40 9.66
C VAL A 190 2.67 1.62 9.57
N PRO A 191 1.94 1.64 10.70
CA PRO A 191 0.49 1.67 10.69
C PRO A 191 -0.11 3.06 10.49
N TYR A 192 0.63 4.12 10.85
CA TYR A 192 0.07 5.48 10.96
C TYR A 192 -0.34 6.07 9.63
N SER A 193 0.47 5.88 8.59
CA SER A 193 0.14 6.35 7.23
C SER A 193 -1.18 5.76 6.72
N ALA A 194 -1.42 4.48 7.00
CA ALA A 194 -2.67 3.80 6.62
C ALA A 194 -3.88 4.34 7.39
N ILE A 195 -3.73 4.55 8.69
CA ILE A 195 -4.79 5.09 9.56
C ILE A 195 -5.13 6.51 9.13
N TYR A 196 -4.12 7.35 8.90
CA TYR A 196 -4.33 8.73 8.47
C TYR A 196 -4.98 8.81 7.08
N PHE A 197 -4.59 7.93 6.16
CA PHE A 197 -5.22 7.86 4.83
C PHE A 197 -6.70 7.50 4.92
N ALA A 198 -7.09 6.59 5.82
CA ALA A 198 -8.50 6.30 6.07
C ALA A 198 -9.26 7.53 6.59
N ASP A 199 -8.67 8.28 7.53
CA ASP A 199 -9.27 9.51 8.05
C ASP A 199 -9.48 10.56 6.94
N LEU A 200 -8.53 10.72 6.01
CA LEU A 200 -8.67 11.61 4.85
C LEU A 200 -9.82 11.17 3.93
N LEU A 201 -9.99 9.86 3.72
CA LEU A 201 -11.11 9.32 2.94
C LEU A 201 -12.45 9.57 3.63
N TYR A 202 -12.55 9.39 4.95
CA TYR A 202 -13.77 9.71 5.72
C TYR A 202 -14.08 11.21 5.65
N GLN A 203 -13.07 12.06 5.79
CA GLN A 203 -13.23 13.51 5.62
C GLN A 203 -13.65 13.89 4.19
N ALA A 204 -13.25 13.12 3.20
CA ALA A 204 -13.69 13.27 1.82
C ALA A 204 -15.15 12.87 1.61
N GLY A 205 -15.75 12.10 2.53
CA GLY A 205 -17.13 11.64 2.49
C GLY A 205 -17.32 10.15 2.23
N LEU A 206 -16.24 9.35 2.35
CA LEU A 206 -16.38 7.89 2.27
C LEU A 206 -17.21 7.38 3.46
N PRO A 207 -18.29 6.61 3.22
CA PRO A 207 -19.02 5.95 4.30
C PRO A 207 -18.07 5.09 5.15
N PRO A 208 -18.09 5.28 6.48
CA PRO A 208 -17.08 4.65 7.33
C PRO A 208 -17.12 3.12 7.33
N GLU A 209 -18.28 2.53 7.04
CA GLU A 209 -18.46 1.08 6.92
C GLU A 209 -17.77 0.49 5.68
N MET A 210 -17.42 1.31 4.70
CA MET A 210 -16.73 0.87 3.49
C MET A 210 -15.25 0.57 3.72
N LEU A 211 -14.65 1.08 4.80
CA LEU A 211 -13.25 0.86 5.13
C LEU A 211 -13.08 0.74 6.64
N SER A 212 -12.45 -0.34 7.09
CA SER A 212 -11.91 -0.46 8.45
C SER A 212 -10.41 -0.69 8.36
N VAL A 213 -9.65 -0.07 9.28
CA VAL A 213 -8.19 -0.27 9.41
C VAL A 213 -7.92 -0.91 10.75
N ILE A 214 -7.44 -2.15 10.73
CA ILE A 214 -7.16 -2.97 11.91
C ILE A 214 -5.65 -3.09 12.08
N THR A 215 -5.15 -2.80 13.27
CA THR A 215 -3.77 -3.06 13.65
C THR A 215 -3.69 -4.31 14.53
N GLY A 216 -2.59 -5.03 14.48
CA GLY A 216 -2.43 -6.24 15.29
C GLY A 216 -1.27 -7.13 14.85
N ASP A 217 -0.92 -8.07 15.70
CA ASP A 217 0.08 -9.09 15.40
C ASP A 217 -0.52 -10.06 14.34
N PRO A 218 0.13 -10.22 13.17
CA PRO A 218 -0.38 -11.12 12.13
C PRO A 218 -0.53 -12.58 12.61
N ARG A 219 0.30 -13.03 13.54
CA ARG A 219 0.21 -14.39 14.10
C ARG A 219 -1.08 -14.64 14.88
N GLU A 220 -1.72 -13.58 15.39
CA GLU A 220 -2.93 -13.67 16.18
C GLU A 220 -4.21 -13.51 15.36
N ILE A 221 -4.17 -12.69 14.30
CA ILE A 221 -5.40 -12.29 13.58
C ILE A 221 -5.43 -12.68 12.10
N ALA A 222 -4.30 -13.09 11.50
CA ALA A 222 -4.25 -13.32 10.05
C ALA A 222 -5.19 -14.44 9.61
N ASP A 223 -5.21 -15.57 10.30
CA ASP A 223 -6.07 -16.71 9.92
C ASP A 223 -7.55 -16.32 9.91
N GLU A 224 -8.00 -15.56 10.92
CA GLU A 224 -9.38 -15.03 10.93
C GLU A 224 -9.64 -14.12 9.72
N MET A 225 -8.71 -13.22 9.40
CA MET A 225 -8.84 -12.32 8.26
C MET A 225 -8.84 -13.04 6.91
N LEU A 226 -8.16 -14.17 6.80
CA LEU A 226 -8.08 -14.95 5.56
C LEU A 226 -9.27 -15.89 5.38
N THR A 227 -9.82 -16.42 6.47
CA THR A 227 -10.84 -17.48 6.44
C THR A 227 -12.23 -17.03 6.84
N HIS A 228 -12.41 -15.78 7.28
CA HIS A 228 -13.70 -15.24 7.71
C HIS A 228 -14.79 -15.47 6.63
N PRO A 229 -16.01 -15.92 6.99
CA PRO A 229 -17.02 -16.31 6.02
C PRO A 229 -17.51 -15.16 5.10
N ASN A 230 -17.38 -13.92 5.53
CA ASN A 230 -17.76 -12.75 4.74
C ASN A 230 -16.67 -12.28 3.75
N VAL A 231 -15.53 -12.96 3.64
CA VAL A 231 -14.44 -12.58 2.74
C VAL A 231 -14.62 -13.23 1.37
N ASP A 232 -14.72 -12.41 0.33
CA ASP A 232 -14.79 -12.83 -1.07
C ASP A 232 -13.47 -12.67 -1.82
N LEU A 233 -12.63 -11.70 -1.40
CA LEU A 233 -11.36 -11.41 -2.04
C LEU A 233 -10.29 -11.06 -1.01
N ILE A 234 -9.11 -11.61 -1.18
CA ILE A 234 -7.93 -11.28 -0.41
C ILE A 234 -6.92 -10.59 -1.34
N THR A 235 -6.48 -9.38 -0.97
CA THR A 235 -5.41 -8.69 -1.66
C THR A 235 -4.23 -8.49 -0.72
N PHE A 236 -3.09 -9.03 -1.11
CA PHE A 236 -1.86 -9.02 -0.31
C PHE A 236 -0.70 -8.47 -1.12
N THR A 237 0.12 -7.63 -0.49
CA THR A 237 1.46 -7.27 -0.98
C THR A 237 2.47 -7.56 0.13
N GLY A 238 3.52 -8.32 -0.21
CA GLY A 238 4.55 -8.69 0.77
C GLY A 238 5.46 -9.82 0.29
N GLY A 239 6.05 -10.55 1.24
CA GLY A 239 7.00 -11.64 0.95
C GLY A 239 6.35 -12.88 0.32
N VAL A 240 7.11 -13.58 -0.53
CA VAL A 240 6.67 -14.78 -1.26
C VAL A 240 6.19 -15.89 -0.32
N ALA A 241 6.88 -16.11 0.80
CA ALA A 241 6.49 -17.17 1.75
C ALA A 241 5.09 -16.94 2.34
N ILE A 242 4.79 -15.68 2.71
CA ILE A 242 3.47 -15.31 3.22
C ILE A 242 2.42 -15.35 2.10
N GLY A 243 2.77 -14.94 0.88
CA GLY A 243 1.87 -15.05 -0.28
C GLY A 243 1.45 -16.50 -0.55
N LYS A 244 2.38 -17.46 -0.49
CA LYS A 244 2.08 -18.90 -0.59
C LYS A 244 1.17 -19.37 0.55
N TYR A 245 1.47 -18.99 1.79
CA TYR A 245 0.61 -19.29 2.94
C TYR A 245 -0.82 -18.78 2.74
N ILE A 246 -0.98 -17.53 2.26
CA ILE A 246 -2.30 -16.96 1.96
C ILE A 246 -3.01 -17.75 0.87
N ALA A 247 -2.31 -18.12 -0.20
CA ALA A 247 -2.90 -18.93 -1.29
C ALA A 247 -3.41 -20.29 -0.78
N ASP A 248 -2.65 -20.95 0.07
CA ASP A 248 -3.05 -22.24 0.68
C ASP A 248 -4.27 -22.10 1.61
N LYS A 249 -4.38 -20.98 2.33
CA LYS A 249 -5.48 -20.70 3.28
C LYS A 249 -6.74 -20.13 2.63
N ALA A 250 -6.62 -19.49 1.47
CA ALA A 250 -7.72 -18.75 0.84
C ALA A 250 -8.92 -19.63 0.46
N GLY A 251 -8.70 -20.91 0.19
CA GLY A 251 -9.77 -21.82 -0.26
C GLY A 251 -10.39 -21.36 -1.57
N TYR A 252 -11.71 -21.20 -1.61
CA TYR A 252 -12.47 -20.77 -2.81
C TYR A 252 -12.57 -19.24 -2.96
N ARG A 253 -11.79 -18.45 -2.22
CA ARG A 253 -11.76 -16.99 -2.33
C ARG A 253 -10.90 -16.52 -3.47
N ARG A 254 -11.23 -15.36 -4.03
CA ARG A 254 -10.34 -14.70 -4.99
C ARG A 254 -9.10 -14.18 -4.27
N ILE A 255 -7.95 -14.27 -4.93
CA ILE A 255 -6.69 -13.74 -4.42
C ILE A 255 -6.04 -12.81 -5.44
N VAL A 256 -5.45 -11.73 -4.96
CA VAL A 256 -4.57 -10.81 -5.69
C VAL A 256 -3.29 -10.70 -4.88
N LEU A 257 -2.20 -11.24 -5.41
CA LEU A 257 -0.92 -11.33 -4.72
C LEU A 257 0.14 -10.53 -5.47
N GLU A 258 0.65 -9.50 -4.81
CA GLU A 258 1.82 -8.72 -5.23
C GLU A 258 2.98 -9.13 -4.32
N LEU A 259 3.95 -9.85 -4.86
CA LEU A 259 5.00 -10.49 -4.08
C LEU A 259 6.38 -9.86 -4.34
N GLY A 260 7.44 -10.59 -4.02
CA GLY A 260 8.79 -10.17 -4.31
C GLY A 260 9.13 -10.26 -5.79
N GLY A 261 10.23 -9.66 -6.17
CA GLY A 261 10.76 -9.67 -7.53
C GLY A 261 12.28 -9.86 -7.54
N ASN A 262 12.83 -10.11 -8.72
CA ASN A 262 14.26 -10.19 -8.99
C ASN A 262 14.56 -9.51 -10.34
N ASP A 263 14.21 -8.22 -10.39
CA ASP A 263 14.14 -7.46 -11.64
C ASP A 263 15.52 -7.25 -12.27
N PRO A 264 15.71 -7.59 -13.56
CA PRO A 264 16.95 -7.36 -14.28
C PRO A 264 16.98 -5.96 -14.89
N LEU A 265 18.17 -5.34 -14.90
CA LEU A 265 18.56 -4.27 -15.81
C LEU A 265 19.38 -4.90 -16.93
N ILE A 266 18.97 -4.71 -18.18
CA ILE A 266 19.69 -5.24 -19.36
C ILE A 266 20.40 -4.07 -20.04
N VAL A 267 21.74 -4.18 -20.19
CA VAL A 267 22.59 -3.16 -20.82
C VAL A 267 23.26 -3.77 -22.05
N MET A 268 22.81 -3.33 -23.23
CA MET A 268 23.36 -3.77 -24.51
C MET A 268 24.58 -2.92 -24.92
N GLU A 269 25.27 -3.34 -25.96
CA GLU A 269 26.53 -2.71 -26.43
C GLU A 269 26.37 -1.29 -26.97
N ASP A 270 25.12 -0.93 -27.37
CA ASP A 270 24.75 0.38 -27.91
C ASP A 270 24.03 1.28 -26.88
N ALA A 271 24.00 0.86 -25.60
CA ALA A 271 23.34 1.64 -24.54
C ALA A 271 24.15 2.91 -24.18
N ASP A 272 23.42 3.96 -23.79
CA ASP A 272 24.01 5.11 -23.10
C ASP A 272 24.44 4.65 -21.69
N LEU A 273 25.75 4.43 -21.49
CA LEU A 273 26.30 3.89 -20.25
C LEU A 273 26.19 4.87 -19.08
N GLU A 274 26.21 6.19 -19.35
CA GLU A 274 26.01 7.19 -18.31
C GLU A 274 24.60 7.12 -17.74
N GLU A 275 23.58 7.09 -18.61
CA GLU A 275 22.19 6.97 -18.18
C GLU A 275 21.91 5.57 -17.60
N ALA A 276 22.38 4.51 -18.23
CA ALA A 276 22.21 3.15 -17.73
C ALA A 276 22.79 2.96 -16.33
N SER A 277 23.96 3.54 -16.02
CA SER A 277 24.57 3.47 -14.70
C SER A 277 23.81 4.34 -13.67
N ASN A 278 23.23 5.47 -14.05
CA ASN A 278 22.34 6.25 -13.20
C ASN A 278 21.10 5.44 -12.81
N LEU A 279 20.46 4.82 -13.80
CA LEU A 279 19.27 3.97 -13.58
C LEU A 279 19.63 2.73 -12.72
N ALA A 280 20.80 2.14 -12.91
CA ALA A 280 21.28 1.02 -12.12
C ALA A 280 21.40 1.39 -10.64
N VAL A 281 22.07 2.48 -10.31
CA VAL A 281 22.30 2.94 -8.94
C VAL A 281 20.98 3.38 -8.29
N GLN A 282 20.19 4.20 -8.96
CA GLN A 282 18.88 4.62 -8.44
C GLN A 282 17.91 3.44 -8.28
N GLY A 283 17.89 2.54 -9.27
CA GLY A 283 17.07 1.34 -9.26
C GLY A 283 17.41 0.40 -8.12
N SER A 284 18.70 0.28 -7.76
CA SER A 284 19.18 -0.59 -6.68
C SER A 284 18.98 0.02 -5.29
N TYR A 285 19.27 1.32 -5.10
CA TYR A 285 19.45 1.89 -3.76
C TYR A 285 18.31 2.74 -3.23
N LYS A 286 17.38 3.25 -4.07
CA LYS A 286 16.19 3.94 -3.57
C LYS A 286 15.44 3.06 -2.56
N ASN A 287 15.02 3.65 -1.44
CA ASN A 287 14.41 2.96 -0.31
C ASN A 287 15.27 1.80 0.24
N SER A 288 16.58 1.97 0.26
CA SER A 288 17.54 0.94 0.70
C SER A 288 17.36 -0.41 -0.02
N GLY A 289 16.92 -0.39 -1.29
CA GLY A 289 16.63 -1.59 -2.08
C GLY A 289 15.36 -2.36 -1.66
N GLN A 290 14.62 -1.87 -0.67
CA GLN A 290 13.42 -2.53 -0.10
C GLN A 290 12.19 -2.40 -1.00
N ARG A 291 12.32 -2.67 -2.29
CA ARG A 291 11.25 -2.59 -3.30
C ARG A 291 11.15 -3.88 -4.09
N CYS A 292 9.93 -4.30 -4.43
CA CYS A 292 9.72 -5.41 -5.34
C CYS A 292 10.37 -5.14 -6.71
N THR A 293 10.29 -3.89 -7.20
CA THR A 293 10.84 -3.41 -8.48
C THR A 293 12.28 -2.90 -8.39
N ALA A 294 13.02 -3.19 -7.30
CA ALA A 294 14.44 -2.80 -7.24
C ALA A 294 15.27 -3.58 -8.26
N VAL A 295 16.22 -2.93 -8.89
CA VAL A 295 17.22 -3.59 -9.74
C VAL A 295 18.09 -4.50 -8.87
N LYS A 296 17.98 -5.81 -9.08
CA LYS A 296 18.69 -6.83 -8.30
C LYS A 296 19.72 -7.60 -9.12
N ARG A 297 19.63 -7.50 -10.45
CA ARG A 297 20.55 -8.12 -11.40
C ARG A 297 20.84 -7.16 -12.54
N MET A 298 22.10 -7.04 -12.90
CA MET A 298 22.55 -6.26 -14.06
C MET A 298 23.14 -7.22 -15.08
N LEU A 299 22.45 -7.40 -16.22
CA LEU A 299 22.85 -8.24 -17.32
C LEU A 299 23.48 -7.34 -18.38
N VAL A 300 24.82 -7.33 -18.42
CA VAL A 300 25.59 -6.36 -19.20
C VAL A 300 26.30 -7.06 -20.35
N HIS A 301 26.19 -6.53 -21.56
CA HIS A 301 26.92 -7.05 -22.70
C HIS A 301 28.44 -6.99 -22.44
N GLN A 302 29.21 -8.03 -22.81
CA GLN A 302 30.59 -8.21 -22.46
C GLN A 302 31.49 -7.05 -22.91
N SER A 303 31.21 -6.45 -24.08
CA SER A 303 32.04 -5.36 -24.64
C SER A 303 32.00 -4.08 -23.82
N VAL A 304 30.94 -3.83 -23.04
CA VAL A 304 30.74 -2.61 -22.24
C VAL A 304 30.77 -2.88 -20.73
N ALA A 305 30.97 -4.13 -20.32
CA ALA A 305 30.85 -4.53 -18.92
C ALA A 305 31.85 -3.84 -17.99
N ALA A 306 33.09 -3.66 -18.41
CA ALA A 306 34.12 -3.02 -17.61
C ALA A 306 33.81 -1.54 -17.37
N GLU A 307 33.55 -0.78 -18.44
CA GLU A 307 33.22 0.64 -18.37
C GLU A 307 31.93 0.89 -17.56
N PHE A 308 30.88 0.12 -17.82
CA PHE A 308 29.63 0.19 -17.06
C PHE A 308 29.85 -0.07 -15.56
N THR A 309 30.68 -1.08 -15.21
CA THR A 309 30.97 -1.40 -13.82
C THR A 309 31.71 -0.24 -13.12
N ASP A 310 32.69 0.38 -13.78
CA ASP A 310 33.42 1.51 -13.23
C ASP A 310 32.50 2.71 -12.97
N LEU A 311 31.58 3.01 -13.89
CA LEU A 311 30.57 4.06 -13.72
C LEU A 311 29.62 3.76 -12.54
N VAL A 312 29.12 2.54 -12.43
CA VAL A 312 28.24 2.13 -11.31
C VAL A 312 28.97 2.25 -9.98
N VAL A 313 30.21 1.78 -9.88
CA VAL A 313 31.04 1.89 -8.66
C VAL A 313 31.27 3.35 -8.28
N GLN A 314 31.62 4.21 -9.24
CA GLN A 314 31.81 5.64 -9.00
C GLN A 314 30.56 6.30 -8.45
N LYS A 315 29.39 6.06 -9.08
CA LYS A 315 28.09 6.62 -8.68
C LYS A 315 27.60 6.06 -7.35
N THR A 316 27.86 4.78 -7.08
CA THR A 316 27.58 4.15 -5.78
C THR A 316 28.32 4.84 -4.64
N LYS A 317 29.62 5.15 -4.82
CA LYS A 317 30.42 5.86 -3.81
C LYS A 317 29.91 7.28 -3.53
N ALA A 318 29.25 7.90 -4.49
CA ALA A 318 28.64 9.23 -4.34
C ALA A 318 27.23 9.17 -3.76
N TRP A 319 26.63 8.00 -3.61
CA TRP A 319 25.27 7.84 -3.12
C TRP A 319 25.20 8.09 -1.61
N SER A 320 24.62 9.23 -1.20
CA SER A 320 24.57 9.63 0.19
C SER A 320 23.49 8.87 0.97
N TYR A 321 23.80 8.50 2.21
CA TYR A 321 22.88 7.81 3.11
C TYR A 321 23.02 8.35 4.54
N GLY A 322 21.96 8.24 5.34
CA GLY A 322 21.97 8.69 6.73
C GLY A 322 20.58 8.93 7.28
N ASP A 323 20.46 9.97 8.13
CA ASP A 323 19.19 10.36 8.71
C ASP A 323 18.13 10.61 7.61
N PRO A 324 17.03 9.83 7.60
CA PRO A 324 16.00 9.98 6.57
C PRO A 324 15.32 11.35 6.57
N ALA A 325 15.33 12.06 7.69
CA ALA A 325 14.77 13.41 7.79
C ALA A 325 15.68 14.48 7.15
N ASN A 326 16.97 14.17 6.91
CA ASN A 326 17.89 15.11 6.28
C ASN A 326 17.66 15.13 4.75
N PRO A 327 17.30 16.30 4.16
CA PRO A 327 17.04 16.40 2.73
C PRO A 327 18.27 16.19 1.83
N ASP A 328 19.49 16.19 2.37
CA ASP A 328 20.71 15.97 1.60
C ASP A 328 20.99 14.48 1.38
N HIS A 329 20.36 13.58 2.12
CA HIS A 329 20.52 12.16 1.93
C HIS A 329 19.59 11.62 0.84
N LEU A 330 20.12 10.70 0.04
CA LEU A 330 19.40 10.01 -1.04
C LEU A 330 18.82 8.67 -0.60
N MET A 331 19.28 8.17 0.55
CA MET A 331 18.86 6.89 1.11
C MET A 331 18.76 6.99 2.63
N GLY A 332 17.65 6.53 3.19
CA GLY A 332 17.45 6.39 4.61
C GLY A 332 18.00 5.06 5.14
N THR A 333 17.23 4.38 5.99
CA THR A 333 17.62 3.12 6.60
C THR A 333 16.72 1.97 6.17
N VAL A 334 17.15 0.74 6.44
CA VAL A 334 16.27 -0.44 6.38
C VAL A 334 15.30 -0.42 7.56
N ILE A 335 14.21 -1.16 7.42
CA ILE A 335 13.06 -1.09 8.36
C ILE A 335 13.39 -1.57 9.78
N ASP A 336 14.35 -2.50 9.92
CA ASP A 336 14.78 -3.03 11.21
C ASP A 336 16.11 -3.78 11.09
N GLU A 337 16.64 -4.20 12.24
CA GLU A 337 17.89 -4.97 12.34
C GLU A 337 17.79 -6.35 11.64
N ALA A 338 16.62 -6.97 11.62
CA ALA A 338 16.45 -8.25 10.93
C ALA A 338 16.61 -8.09 9.41
N ALA A 339 16.14 -6.97 8.85
CA ALA A 339 16.36 -6.64 7.45
C ALA A 339 17.85 -6.35 7.16
N ALA A 340 18.55 -5.66 8.06
CA ALA A 340 19.99 -5.43 7.93
C ALA A 340 20.78 -6.75 7.91
N LYS A 341 20.52 -7.63 8.86
CA LYS A 341 21.14 -8.97 8.94
C LYS A 341 20.84 -9.87 7.73
N PHE A 342 19.73 -9.65 7.07
CA PHE A 342 19.38 -10.39 5.85
C PHE A 342 20.26 -9.97 4.66
N PHE A 343 20.78 -8.75 4.65
CA PHE A 343 21.70 -8.27 3.60
C PHE A 343 23.15 -8.66 3.83
N GLU A 344 23.56 -8.95 5.08
CA GLU A 344 24.90 -9.45 5.43
C GLU A 344 25.08 -10.94 5.02
#